data_533cc2945b624af9e1b41bd3a59a58fa
#
_entry.id   533cc2945b624af9e1b41bd3a59a58fa
#
_cell.length_a   1.000
_cell.length_b   1.000
_cell.length_c   1.000
_cell.angle_alpha   90.00
_cell.angle_beta   90.00
_cell.angle_gamma   90.00
#
_symmetry.space_group_name_H-M   'P 1'
#
loop_
_entity.id
_entity.type
_entity.pdbx_description
1 polymer ?
#
loop_
_entity_poly.entity_id
_entity_poly.type
_entity_poly.pdbx_seq_one_letter_code
_entity_poly.pdbx_strand_id
1 'polypeptide(L)'
;MKPTFTNIRVLGTTALALLFATSCSDILDEQPRSIYEPTFFQTERGVEGGITSMYAHLRYIYGQAYYYNSCLTGTDEATYAQSADGNFKDADLSGVGRLTASSSRSDVLWGTAFSNINTANGVLENGSKVGVSEALLAEAHFFRGMDYFLLVQTFGGVPLDLGAGELKFNISTSRTSVRNTVPEVYTKAVFPDLKTAITNLPDKPRVTGGVTKTVARLYLSKAYLTYGWWLENPNNIPTYPECDRTDPDGHDAAWYYQQAYDIATEAIDNPGPYGLMESFYQVNAGPYDRNKEILLYADHTQEDEYYNGGSLSYGSGGAPDNFAGWMMNWNYTDIQA
;
A
#
# COMPACT_ATOMS: atom_id res chain seq x y z
N MET A 1 71.01 4.06 -39.67
CA MET A 1 70.07 2.93 -39.37
C MET A 1 68.72 3.35 -39.88
N LYS A 2 68.18 2.71 -40.90
CA LYS A 2 66.80 2.96 -41.36
C LYS A 2 65.84 2.15 -40.49
N PRO A 3 64.80 2.72 -39.91
CA PRO A 3 63.83 1.93 -39.15
C PRO A 3 63.09 0.97 -40.09
N THR A 4 63.08 -0.28 -39.72
CA THR A 4 62.43 -1.33 -40.49
C THR A 4 60.87 -1.19 -40.39
N PHE A 5 60.18 -1.38 -41.52
CA PHE A 5 58.75 -1.24 -41.68
C PHE A 5 57.91 -2.05 -40.66
N THR A 6 58.50 -3.06 -40.05
CA THR A 6 57.91 -3.92 -39.04
C THR A 6 57.67 -3.17 -37.73
N ASN A 7 58.53 -2.26 -37.31
CA ASN A 7 58.39 -1.50 -36.07
C ASN A 7 57.27 -0.44 -36.13
N ILE A 8 56.99 0.10 -37.33
CA ILE A 8 55.92 1.08 -37.53
C ILE A 8 54.55 0.41 -37.48
N ARG A 9 54.42 -0.82 -37.97
CA ARG A 9 53.17 -1.58 -37.92
C ARG A 9 52.81 -2.02 -36.49
N VAL A 10 53.80 -2.43 -35.73
CA VAL A 10 53.58 -2.84 -34.31
C VAL A 10 53.23 -1.61 -33.46
N LEU A 11 53.88 -0.45 -33.65
CA LEU A 11 53.50 0.77 -32.94
C LEU A 11 52.09 1.26 -33.31
N GLY A 12 51.70 1.14 -34.58
CA GLY A 12 50.36 1.54 -35.05
C GLY A 12 49.25 0.64 -34.50
N THR A 13 49.46 -0.65 -34.43
CA THR A 13 48.49 -1.60 -33.86
C THR A 13 48.35 -1.47 -32.33
N THR A 14 49.46 -1.18 -31.62
CA THR A 14 49.43 -0.94 -30.16
C THR A 14 48.75 0.37 -29.82
N ALA A 15 48.98 1.45 -30.60
CA ALA A 15 48.29 2.73 -30.39
C ALA A 15 46.79 2.64 -30.70
N LEU A 16 46.38 1.86 -31.71
CA LEU A 16 44.98 1.64 -32.05
C LEU A 16 44.27 0.77 -30.97
N ALA A 17 44.95 -0.23 -30.41
CA ALA A 17 44.41 -1.05 -29.32
C ALA A 17 44.25 -0.26 -28.02
N LEU A 18 45.12 0.71 -27.71
CA LEU A 18 45.01 1.61 -26.56
C LEU A 18 43.86 2.62 -26.70
N LEU A 19 43.53 3.04 -27.93
CA LEU A 19 42.37 3.93 -28.18
C LEU A 19 41.00 3.22 -27.99
N PHE A 20 40.96 1.91 -28.16
CA PHE A 20 39.74 1.14 -27.89
C PHE A 20 39.56 0.75 -26.40
N ALA A 21 40.63 0.86 -25.61
CA ALA A 21 40.56 0.52 -24.17
C ALA A 21 40.05 1.68 -23.30
N THR A 22 39.94 2.89 -23.83
CA THR A 22 39.41 4.06 -23.08
C THR A 22 37.98 4.44 -23.45
N SER A 23 37.34 3.69 -24.34
CA SER A 23 35.98 3.92 -24.78
C SER A 23 35.06 2.94 -24.07
N CYS A 24 34.16 3.42 -23.22
CA CYS A 24 32.98 2.75 -22.70
C CYS A 24 32.98 2.35 -21.21
N SER A 25 33.48 3.17 -20.29
CA SER A 25 33.03 3.02 -18.89
C SER A 25 31.66 3.69 -18.63
N ASP A 26 31.39 4.83 -19.31
CA ASP A 26 30.17 5.62 -19.07
C ASP A 26 28.93 5.12 -19.82
N ILE A 27 29.07 4.26 -20.84
CA ILE A 27 27.93 3.73 -21.62
C ILE A 27 27.30 2.51 -20.93
N LEU A 28 28.01 1.89 -20.00
CA LEU A 28 27.51 0.73 -19.23
C LEU A 28 26.96 1.09 -17.86
N ASP A 29 27.02 2.34 -17.44
CA ASP A 29 26.25 2.82 -16.30
C ASP A 29 24.78 2.93 -16.72
N GLU A 30 24.08 1.82 -16.61
CA GLU A 30 22.62 1.79 -16.69
C GLU A 30 22.07 2.75 -15.64
N GLN A 31 21.59 3.89 -16.08
CA GLN A 31 20.72 4.72 -15.27
C GLN A 31 19.30 4.15 -15.39
N PRO A 32 18.81 3.42 -14.38
CA PRO A 32 17.47 2.85 -14.43
C PRO A 32 16.45 3.97 -14.52
N ARG A 33 15.79 4.10 -15.65
CA ARG A 33 14.78 5.15 -15.90
C ARG A 33 13.43 4.86 -15.20
N SER A 34 13.29 3.68 -14.62
CA SER A 34 12.04 3.19 -14.03
C SER A 34 12.15 2.80 -12.56
N ILE A 35 13.33 2.89 -11.95
CA ILE A 35 13.55 2.59 -10.53
C ILE A 35 14.07 3.87 -9.87
N TYR A 36 13.43 4.29 -8.80
CA TYR A 36 13.93 5.40 -8.01
C TYR A 36 15.27 4.99 -7.36
N GLU A 37 16.34 5.66 -7.76
CA GLU A 37 17.61 5.50 -7.07
C GLU A 37 17.48 6.04 -5.63
N PRO A 38 18.27 5.51 -4.69
CA PRO A 38 18.25 6.00 -3.29
C PRO A 38 18.47 7.50 -3.18
N THR A 39 19.25 8.06 -4.11
CA THR A 39 19.52 9.50 -4.24
C THR A 39 18.28 10.33 -4.60
N PHE A 40 17.27 9.71 -5.19
CA PHE A 40 16.01 10.39 -5.52
C PHE A 40 15.35 11.01 -4.28
N PHE A 41 15.29 10.29 -3.17
CA PHE A 41 14.72 10.79 -1.92
C PHE A 41 15.61 11.81 -1.20
N GLN A 42 16.82 12.08 -1.69
CA GLN A 42 17.71 13.11 -1.13
C GLN A 42 17.39 14.52 -1.66
N THR A 43 16.26 14.69 -2.30
CA THR A 43 15.76 15.97 -2.80
C THR A 43 14.30 16.16 -2.35
N GLU A 44 13.89 17.41 -2.12
CA GLU A 44 12.50 17.76 -1.79
C GLU A 44 11.53 17.22 -2.86
N ARG A 45 11.83 17.44 -4.12
CA ARG A 45 11.03 16.93 -5.25
C ARG A 45 10.92 15.40 -5.26
N GLY A 46 11.99 14.71 -4.88
CA GLY A 46 11.98 13.24 -4.78
C GLY A 46 11.07 12.75 -3.66
N VAL A 47 11.11 13.42 -2.51
CA VAL A 47 10.21 13.12 -1.39
C VAL A 47 8.75 13.38 -1.76
N GLU A 48 8.45 14.53 -2.39
CA GLU A 48 7.10 14.84 -2.88
C GLU A 48 6.61 13.82 -3.94
N GLY A 49 7.49 13.43 -4.85
CA GLY A 49 7.21 12.41 -5.85
C GLY A 49 6.91 11.05 -5.22
N GLY A 50 7.66 10.66 -4.19
CA GLY A 50 7.39 9.46 -3.40
C GLY A 50 6.02 9.48 -2.75
N ILE A 51 5.63 10.59 -2.13
CA ILE A 51 4.30 10.74 -1.52
C ILE A 51 3.21 10.70 -2.59
N THR A 52 3.42 11.34 -3.73
CA THR A 52 2.46 11.29 -4.85
C THR A 52 2.25 9.86 -5.36
N SER A 53 3.31 9.05 -5.41
CA SER A 53 3.20 7.64 -5.81
C SER A 53 2.36 6.81 -4.81
N MET A 54 2.33 7.19 -3.53
CA MET A 54 1.49 6.52 -2.54
C MET A 54 0.00 6.75 -2.79
N TYR A 55 -0.40 7.91 -3.29
CA TYR A 55 -1.77 8.14 -3.73
C TYR A 55 -2.13 7.27 -4.94
N ALA A 56 -1.22 7.08 -5.88
CA ALA A 56 -1.43 6.17 -7.00
C ALA A 56 -1.63 4.71 -6.53
N HIS A 57 -0.99 4.33 -5.43
CA HIS A 57 -1.16 3.01 -4.81
C HIS A 57 -2.62 2.74 -4.38
N LEU A 58 -3.38 3.76 -3.98
CA LEU A 58 -4.80 3.59 -3.67
C LEU A 58 -5.61 2.98 -4.81
N ARG A 59 -5.20 3.19 -6.06
CA ARG A 59 -5.83 2.58 -7.23
C ARG A 59 -5.71 1.06 -7.24
N TYR A 60 -4.63 0.52 -6.69
CA TYR A 60 -4.46 -0.93 -6.53
C TYR A 60 -5.35 -1.46 -5.41
N ILE A 61 -5.47 -0.75 -4.31
CA ILE A 61 -6.25 -1.18 -3.15
C ILE A 61 -7.74 -1.09 -3.45
N TYR A 62 -8.21 0.06 -3.94
CA TYR A 62 -9.65 0.35 -4.09
C TYR A 62 -10.16 0.23 -5.53
N GLY A 63 -9.28 0.15 -6.51
CA GLY A 63 -9.65 0.03 -7.91
C GLY A 63 -9.46 -1.35 -8.50
N GLN A 64 -8.76 -2.24 -7.80
CA GLN A 64 -8.57 -3.62 -8.26
C GLN A 64 -9.60 -4.53 -7.62
N ALA A 65 -10.37 -5.06 -8.48
CA ALA A 65 -11.43 -5.97 -8.18
C ALA A 65 -11.00 -7.19 -7.36
N TYR A 66 -9.84 -7.68 -7.61
CA TYR A 66 -9.31 -8.87 -6.95
C TYR A 66 -9.05 -8.66 -5.46
N TYR A 67 -8.70 -7.44 -5.06
CA TYR A 67 -8.54 -7.14 -3.64
C TYR A 67 -9.87 -7.27 -2.89
N TYR A 68 -10.92 -6.62 -3.38
CA TYR A 68 -12.26 -6.75 -2.77
C TYR A 68 -12.73 -8.19 -2.76
N ASN A 69 -12.49 -8.89 -3.85
CA ASN A 69 -12.93 -10.25 -3.98
C ASN A 69 -12.22 -11.19 -2.99
N SER A 70 -10.93 -11.01 -2.79
CA SER A 70 -10.17 -11.79 -1.81
C SER A 70 -10.50 -11.48 -0.34
N CYS A 71 -11.26 -10.42 -0.08
CA CYS A 71 -11.75 -10.10 1.25
C CYS A 71 -13.21 -10.50 1.49
N LEU A 72 -13.95 -10.85 0.44
CA LEU A 72 -15.39 -11.11 0.51
C LEU A 72 -15.76 -12.53 0.09
N THR A 73 -15.08 -13.08 -0.90
CA THR A 73 -15.40 -14.43 -1.42
C THR A 73 -15.07 -15.51 -0.40
N GLY A 74 -16.05 -16.33 -0.05
CA GLY A 74 -15.91 -17.40 0.93
C GLY A 74 -16.17 -16.96 2.37
N THR A 75 -16.74 -15.75 2.55
CA THR A 75 -17.30 -15.31 3.83
C THR A 75 -18.74 -15.79 3.99
N ASP A 76 -19.36 -15.48 5.14
CA ASP A 76 -20.78 -15.73 5.41
C ASP A 76 -21.73 -14.85 4.56
N GLU A 77 -21.22 -13.80 3.93
CA GLU A 77 -21.99 -12.90 3.09
C GLU A 77 -22.03 -13.35 1.62
N ALA A 78 -20.94 -13.88 1.10
CA ALA A 78 -20.83 -14.17 -0.33
C ALA A 78 -19.82 -15.27 -0.67
N THR A 79 -20.10 -16.01 -1.73
CA THR A 79 -19.18 -16.94 -2.38
C THR A 79 -19.10 -16.65 -3.87
N TYR A 80 -18.23 -17.34 -4.60
CA TYR A 80 -18.13 -17.21 -6.03
C TYR A 80 -19.26 -17.98 -6.74
N ALA A 81 -19.73 -17.44 -7.88
CA ALA A 81 -20.66 -18.16 -8.72
C ALA A 81 -20.02 -19.38 -9.37
N GLN A 82 -20.80 -20.42 -9.65
CA GLN A 82 -20.29 -21.66 -10.26
C GLN A 82 -19.54 -21.41 -11.58
N SER A 83 -19.98 -20.43 -12.37
CA SER A 83 -19.36 -20.01 -13.63
C SER A 83 -18.19 -19.05 -13.47
N ALA A 84 -17.82 -18.66 -12.25
CA ALA A 84 -16.72 -17.76 -12.01
C ALA A 84 -15.40 -18.35 -12.55
N ASP A 85 -14.50 -17.48 -13.00
CA ASP A 85 -13.17 -17.90 -13.43
C ASP A 85 -12.26 -18.28 -12.27
N GLY A 86 -11.06 -18.76 -12.59
CA GLY A 86 -10.08 -19.17 -11.58
C GLY A 86 -9.69 -18.05 -10.63
N ASN A 87 -9.72 -16.79 -11.05
CA ASN A 87 -9.33 -15.65 -10.22
C ASN A 87 -10.20 -15.52 -8.96
N PHE A 88 -11.50 -15.76 -9.10
CA PHE A 88 -12.43 -15.70 -7.99
C PHE A 88 -12.42 -16.97 -7.14
N LYS A 89 -12.31 -18.12 -7.78
CA LYS A 89 -12.22 -19.42 -7.09
C LYS A 89 -10.92 -19.54 -6.28
N ASP A 90 -9.85 -18.93 -6.77
CA ASP A 90 -8.55 -18.92 -6.09
C ASP A 90 -8.52 -17.93 -4.90
N ALA A 91 -9.47 -17.01 -4.82
CA ALA A 91 -9.63 -16.05 -3.73
C ALA A 91 -10.58 -16.52 -2.60
N ASP A 92 -11.14 -17.72 -2.69
CA ASP A 92 -12.11 -18.25 -1.74
C ASP A 92 -11.51 -18.45 -0.34
N LEU A 93 -11.91 -17.60 0.60
CA LEU A 93 -11.44 -17.60 1.98
C LEU A 93 -11.99 -18.74 2.84
N SER A 94 -13.02 -19.48 2.37
CA SER A 94 -13.57 -20.60 3.12
C SER A 94 -12.61 -21.77 3.30
N GLY A 95 -11.53 -21.79 2.53
CA GLY A 95 -10.57 -22.89 2.51
C GLY A 95 -11.06 -24.16 1.79
N VAL A 96 -12.27 -24.14 1.26
CA VAL A 96 -12.84 -25.24 0.47
C VAL A 96 -12.46 -25.13 -1.00
N GLY A 97 -12.12 -23.92 -1.45
CA GLY A 97 -11.74 -23.63 -2.81
C GLY A 97 -10.29 -23.94 -3.14
N ARG A 98 -9.70 -23.14 -4.01
CA ARG A 98 -8.35 -23.33 -4.52
C ARG A 98 -7.30 -22.45 -3.85
N LEU A 99 -7.66 -21.83 -2.73
CA LEU A 99 -6.76 -20.90 -2.04
C LEU A 99 -5.47 -21.61 -1.63
N THR A 100 -4.35 -21.14 -2.15
CA THR A 100 -3.02 -21.60 -1.80
C THR A 100 -2.09 -20.42 -1.61
N ALA A 101 -0.95 -20.64 -0.96
CA ALA A 101 0.05 -19.59 -0.76
C ALA A 101 0.60 -18.98 -2.07
N SER A 102 0.46 -19.70 -3.19
CA SER A 102 1.02 -19.31 -4.50
C SER A 102 -0.02 -18.90 -5.54
N SER A 103 -1.31 -19.15 -5.30
CA SER A 103 -2.38 -18.88 -6.26
C SER A 103 -3.38 -17.83 -5.81
N SER A 104 -3.25 -17.33 -4.60
CA SER A 104 -4.15 -16.33 -4.03
C SER A 104 -3.94 -14.96 -4.66
N ARG A 105 -5.02 -14.28 -4.97
CA ARG A 105 -4.98 -12.87 -5.41
C ARG A 105 -4.55 -11.90 -4.30
N SER A 106 -4.39 -12.38 -3.10
CA SER A 106 -3.79 -11.63 -1.99
C SER A 106 -2.31 -11.31 -2.20
N ASP A 107 -1.62 -12.00 -3.15
CA ASP A 107 -0.26 -11.70 -3.56
C ASP A 107 -0.12 -10.26 -4.10
N VAL A 108 -1.16 -9.74 -4.76
CA VAL A 108 -1.20 -8.36 -5.26
C VAL A 108 -1.11 -7.38 -4.10
N LEU A 109 -1.90 -7.58 -3.03
CA LEU A 109 -1.81 -6.74 -1.84
C LEU A 109 -0.42 -6.82 -1.20
N TRP A 110 0.13 -8.04 -1.04
CA TRP A 110 1.46 -8.22 -0.46
C TRP A 110 2.53 -7.44 -1.22
N GLY A 111 2.63 -7.65 -2.53
CA GLY A 111 3.65 -7.01 -3.36
C GLY A 111 3.51 -5.48 -3.41
N THR A 112 2.30 -4.98 -3.59
CA THR A 112 2.06 -3.54 -3.72
C THR A 112 2.21 -2.81 -2.39
N ALA A 113 1.72 -3.38 -1.28
CA ALA A 113 1.83 -2.77 0.04
C ALA A 113 3.29 -2.71 0.51
N PHE A 114 4.08 -3.79 0.37
CA PHE A 114 5.49 -3.74 0.75
C PHE A 114 6.33 -2.81 -0.14
N SER A 115 6.00 -2.69 -1.42
CA SER A 115 6.61 -1.68 -2.30
C SER A 115 6.31 -0.26 -1.81
N ASN A 116 5.06 0.01 -1.45
CA ASN A 116 4.63 1.30 -0.94
C ASN A 116 5.24 1.62 0.44
N ILE A 117 5.27 0.64 1.35
CA ILE A 117 5.95 0.74 2.65
C ILE A 117 7.43 1.10 2.47
N ASN A 118 8.13 0.47 1.52
CA ASN A 118 9.53 0.79 1.26
C ASN A 118 9.70 2.23 0.73
N THR A 119 8.78 2.69 -0.11
CA THR A 119 8.73 4.09 -0.56
C THR A 119 8.51 5.03 0.62
N ALA A 120 7.55 4.73 1.50
CA ALA A 120 7.31 5.49 2.72
C ALA A 120 8.55 5.55 3.61
N ASN A 121 9.25 4.44 3.79
CA ASN A 121 10.50 4.40 4.56
C ASN A 121 11.56 5.34 3.96
N GLY A 122 11.72 5.35 2.62
CA GLY A 122 12.64 6.24 1.93
C GLY A 122 12.29 7.72 2.11
N VAL A 123 11.00 8.05 1.99
CA VAL A 123 10.45 9.39 2.24
C VAL A 123 10.71 9.83 3.67
N LEU A 124 10.37 9.00 4.66
CA LEU A 124 10.49 9.34 6.08
C LEU A 124 11.95 9.46 6.53
N GLU A 125 12.83 8.60 6.01
CA GLU A 125 14.27 8.66 6.34
C GLU A 125 14.94 9.92 5.81
N ASN A 126 14.52 10.43 4.67
CA ASN A 126 15.19 11.54 4.00
C ASN A 126 14.42 12.87 4.09
N GLY A 127 13.11 12.85 4.27
CA GLY A 127 12.28 14.03 4.15
C GLY A 127 12.64 15.15 5.12
N SER A 128 12.90 14.84 6.40
CA SER A 128 13.35 15.83 7.38
C SER A 128 14.72 16.44 7.02
N LYS A 129 15.59 15.67 6.37
CA LYS A 129 16.93 16.11 5.96
C LYS A 129 16.88 17.10 4.78
N VAL A 130 15.85 17.00 3.94
CA VAL A 130 15.67 17.88 2.77
C VAL A 130 14.70 19.02 3.00
N GLY A 131 14.17 19.15 4.21
CA GLY A 131 13.40 20.32 4.65
C GLY A 131 11.93 20.33 4.28
N VAL A 132 11.33 19.17 3.92
CA VAL A 132 9.87 19.08 3.72
C VAL A 132 9.13 19.19 5.04
N SER A 133 7.87 19.66 4.99
CA SER A 133 7.07 19.89 6.18
C SER A 133 6.65 18.57 6.87
N GLU A 134 6.47 18.62 8.18
CA GLU A 134 5.93 17.51 8.97
C GLU A 134 4.53 17.08 8.48
N ALA A 135 3.72 18.04 7.99
CA ALA A 135 2.42 17.74 7.40
C ALA A 135 2.53 16.88 6.14
N LEU A 136 3.56 17.10 5.33
CA LEU A 136 3.82 16.29 4.16
C LEU A 136 4.35 14.90 4.54
N LEU A 137 5.24 14.80 5.52
CA LEU A 137 5.72 13.52 6.04
C LEU A 137 4.60 12.71 6.71
N ALA A 138 3.62 13.39 7.31
CA ALA A 138 2.46 12.75 7.92
C ALA A 138 1.60 11.98 6.92
N GLU A 139 1.58 12.38 5.63
CA GLU A 139 0.94 11.60 4.57
C GLU A 139 1.66 10.24 4.39
N ALA A 140 2.99 10.21 4.43
CA ALA A 140 3.76 8.97 4.34
C ALA A 140 3.56 8.07 5.57
N HIS A 141 3.49 8.64 6.78
CA HIS A 141 3.11 7.91 7.98
C HIS A 141 1.73 7.29 7.85
N PHE A 142 0.75 8.06 7.37
CA PHE A 142 -0.59 7.51 7.13
C PHE A 142 -0.59 6.30 6.19
N PHE A 143 0.05 6.42 5.03
CA PHE A 143 0.09 5.34 4.06
C PHE A 143 0.81 4.11 4.59
N ARG A 144 1.93 4.27 5.29
CA ARG A 144 2.65 3.14 5.88
C ARG A 144 1.82 2.44 6.96
N GLY A 145 1.17 3.20 7.84
CA GLY A 145 0.27 2.66 8.85
C GLY A 145 -0.94 1.96 8.25
N MET A 146 -1.53 2.53 7.19
CA MET A 146 -2.64 1.93 6.45
C MET A 146 -2.22 0.60 5.80
N ASP A 147 -1.08 0.55 5.11
CA ASP A 147 -0.61 -0.65 4.44
C ASP A 147 -0.32 -1.77 5.43
N TYR A 148 0.34 -1.48 6.55
CA TYR A 148 0.52 -2.46 7.61
C TYR A 148 -0.79 -2.93 8.24
N PHE A 149 -1.78 -2.04 8.37
CA PHE A 149 -3.10 -2.41 8.85
C PHE A 149 -3.81 -3.37 7.88
N LEU A 150 -3.76 -3.12 6.58
CA LEU A 150 -4.31 -4.02 5.57
C LEU A 150 -3.58 -5.38 5.56
N LEU A 151 -2.26 -5.35 5.62
CA LEU A 151 -1.44 -6.57 5.64
C LEU A 151 -1.72 -7.44 6.87
N VAL A 152 -1.78 -6.85 8.06
CA VAL A 152 -2.00 -7.62 9.30
C VAL A 152 -3.40 -8.21 9.38
N GLN A 153 -4.42 -7.52 8.86
CA GLN A 153 -5.76 -8.07 8.77
C GLN A 153 -5.85 -9.26 7.81
N THR A 154 -5.10 -9.21 6.69
CA THR A 154 -5.17 -10.23 5.64
C THR A 154 -4.28 -11.43 5.95
N PHE A 155 -3.07 -11.21 6.47
CA PHE A 155 -2.05 -12.26 6.60
C PHE A 155 -1.67 -12.59 8.03
N GLY A 156 -2.24 -11.94 9.04
CA GLY A 156 -1.76 -12.03 10.41
C GLY A 156 -0.45 -11.24 10.60
N GLY A 157 0.50 -11.79 11.34
CA GLY A 157 1.81 -11.15 11.50
C GLY A 157 2.57 -11.08 10.17
N VAL A 158 3.30 -10.01 9.94
CA VAL A 158 4.07 -9.74 8.72
C VAL A 158 5.43 -9.13 9.07
N PRO A 159 6.40 -9.14 8.15
CA PRO A 159 7.68 -8.49 8.38
C PRO A 159 7.52 -6.98 8.59
N LEU A 160 8.18 -6.43 9.62
CA LEU A 160 8.29 -4.98 9.85
C LEU A 160 9.53 -4.37 9.19
N ASP A 161 10.39 -5.19 8.63
CA ASP A 161 11.53 -4.74 7.85
C ASP A 161 11.53 -5.46 6.48
N LEU A 162 12.32 -4.92 5.58
CA LEU A 162 12.56 -5.52 4.27
C LEU A 162 13.97 -6.12 4.17
N GLY A 163 14.50 -6.60 5.29
CA GLY A 163 15.77 -7.29 5.40
C GLY A 163 16.97 -6.47 5.88
N ALA A 164 16.77 -5.18 6.16
CA ALA A 164 17.83 -4.28 6.62
C ALA A 164 17.57 -3.64 7.99
N GLY A 165 16.53 -4.08 8.66
CA GLY A 165 16.08 -3.57 9.94
C GLY A 165 14.70 -2.93 9.87
N GLU A 166 14.05 -2.86 11.02
CA GLU A 166 12.65 -2.46 11.14
C GLU A 166 12.38 -1.09 10.53
N LEU A 167 11.37 -1.04 9.66
CA LEU A 167 10.87 0.20 9.04
C LEU A 167 11.97 1.05 8.37
N LYS A 168 13.03 0.42 7.86
CA LYS A 168 14.09 1.12 7.13
C LYS A 168 13.92 1.01 5.63
N PHE A 169 14.35 2.06 4.94
CA PHE A 169 14.45 2.05 3.50
C PHE A 169 15.47 1.00 3.04
N ASN A 170 15.04 0.06 2.21
CA ASN A 170 15.86 -1.04 1.76
C ASN A 170 16.07 -1.01 0.24
N ILE A 171 17.32 -0.87 -0.17
CA ILE A 171 17.77 -0.86 -1.56
C ILE A 171 18.40 -2.19 -2.00
N SER A 172 18.49 -3.17 -1.11
CA SER A 172 19.12 -4.46 -1.42
C SER A 172 18.27 -5.27 -2.40
N THR A 173 18.92 -5.92 -3.34
CA THR A 173 18.27 -6.86 -4.26
C THR A 173 17.97 -8.22 -3.61
N SER A 174 18.70 -8.56 -2.54
CA SER A 174 18.44 -9.75 -1.72
C SER A 174 17.87 -9.33 -0.37
N ARG A 175 16.76 -9.93 0.03
CA ARG A 175 16.04 -9.59 1.27
C ARG A 175 15.90 -10.82 2.13
N THR A 176 16.35 -10.72 3.37
CA THR A 176 15.96 -11.64 4.44
C THR A 176 15.08 -10.88 5.40
N SER A 177 13.88 -11.36 5.65
CA SER A 177 12.96 -10.76 6.60
C SER A 177 12.44 -11.80 7.58
N VAL A 178 12.12 -11.35 8.78
CA VAL A 178 11.50 -12.17 9.82
C VAL A 178 10.04 -11.78 9.90
N ARG A 179 9.17 -12.76 10.02
CA ARG A 179 7.75 -12.52 10.23
C ARG A 179 7.51 -12.09 11.68
N ASN A 180 7.12 -10.85 11.88
CA ASN A 180 6.74 -10.31 13.18
C ASN A 180 5.35 -10.80 13.60
N THR A 181 5.07 -10.78 14.88
CA THR A 181 3.75 -11.17 15.41
C THR A 181 2.70 -10.08 15.17
N VAL A 182 1.42 -10.45 15.27
CA VAL A 182 0.32 -9.50 15.14
C VAL A 182 0.44 -8.34 16.12
N PRO A 183 0.69 -8.55 17.44
CA PRO A 183 0.90 -7.44 18.38
C PRO A 183 2.04 -6.52 17.96
N GLU A 184 3.16 -7.07 17.48
CA GLU A 184 4.29 -6.26 17.03
C GLU A 184 3.92 -5.36 15.84
N VAL A 185 3.16 -5.88 14.88
CA VAL A 185 2.73 -5.09 13.71
C VAL A 185 1.84 -3.92 14.15
N TYR A 186 0.86 -4.17 15.02
CA TYR A 186 -0.02 -3.11 15.50
C TYR A 186 0.73 -2.08 16.34
N THR A 187 1.52 -2.52 17.32
CA THR A 187 2.15 -1.60 18.30
C THR A 187 3.39 -0.90 17.77
N LYS A 188 4.13 -1.52 16.84
CA LYS A 188 5.38 -0.92 16.30
C LYS A 188 5.18 -0.15 14.98
N ALA A 189 4.13 -0.46 14.20
CA ALA A 189 3.89 0.18 12.91
C ALA A 189 2.53 0.88 12.85
N VAL A 190 1.43 0.16 12.96
CA VAL A 190 0.08 0.72 12.69
C VAL A 190 -0.25 1.89 13.61
N PHE A 191 -0.19 1.67 14.93
CA PHE A 191 -0.58 2.72 15.89
C PHE A 191 0.37 3.91 15.90
N PRO A 192 1.71 3.75 15.94
CA PRO A 192 2.62 4.89 15.93
C PRO A 192 2.47 5.74 14.67
N ASP A 193 2.37 5.13 13.50
CA ASP A 193 2.25 5.83 12.24
C ASP A 193 0.93 6.60 12.14
N LEU A 194 -0.20 5.97 12.47
CA LEU A 194 -1.50 6.64 12.43
C LEU A 194 -1.63 7.74 13.49
N LYS A 195 -1.06 7.58 14.67
CA LYS A 195 -0.99 8.64 15.70
C LYS A 195 -0.15 9.84 15.22
N THR A 196 0.98 9.57 14.59
CA THR A 196 1.84 10.62 14.01
C THR A 196 1.10 11.35 12.88
N ALA A 197 0.36 10.60 12.05
CA ALA A 197 -0.48 11.18 11.00
C ALA A 197 -1.57 12.09 11.60
N ILE A 198 -2.29 11.66 12.63
CA ILE A 198 -3.32 12.49 13.29
C ILE A 198 -2.72 13.78 13.85
N THR A 199 -1.53 13.71 14.42
CA THR A 199 -0.88 14.87 15.03
C THR A 199 -0.52 15.94 14.00
N ASN A 200 -0.02 15.55 12.83
CA ASN A 200 0.62 16.46 11.88
C ASN A 200 -0.19 16.72 10.60
N LEU A 201 -1.18 15.89 10.27
CA LEU A 201 -2.04 16.13 9.10
C LEU A 201 -2.96 17.35 9.31
N PRO A 202 -3.22 18.12 8.25
CA PRO A 202 -4.20 19.19 8.28
C PRO A 202 -5.64 18.64 8.26
N ASP A 203 -6.61 19.50 8.62
CA ASP A 203 -8.03 19.20 8.52
C ASP A 203 -8.52 19.18 7.06
N LYS A 204 -7.85 19.94 6.17
CA LYS A 204 -8.16 19.97 4.74
C LYS A 204 -7.08 19.21 3.96
N PRO A 205 -7.46 18.38 2.99
CA PRO A 205 -6.49 17.63 2.21
C PRO A 205 -5.63 18.55 1.33
N ARG A 206 -4.37 18.21 1.16
CA ARG A 206 -3.43 18.89 0.24
C ARG A 206 -3.82 18.69 -1.22
N VAL A 207 -4.25 17.47 -1.55
CA VAL A 207 -4.75 17.07 -2.87
C VAL A 207 -6.20 16.63 -2.74
N THR A 208 -7.00 16.80 -3.78
CA THR A 208 -8.40 16.40 -3.77
C THR A 208 -8.55 14.91 -3.45
N GLY A 209 -9.40 14.57 -2.47
CA GLY A 209 -9.55 13.19 -1.98
C GLY A 209 -8.36 12.66 -1.18
N GLY A 210 -7.42 13.53 -0.82
CA GLY A 210 -6.23 13.17 -0.08
C GLY A 210 -6.48 12.94 1.41
N VAL A 211 -5.44 12.49 2.08
CA VAL A 211 -5.49 12.19 3.51
C VAL A 211 -5.61 13.44 4.36
N THR A 212 -6.37 13.33 5.44
CA THR A 212 -6.58 14.37 6.44
C THR A 212 -6.50 13.78 7.83
N LYS A 213 -6.49 14.64 8.82
CA LYS A 213 -6.57 14.23 10.22
C LYS A 213 -7.80 13.34 10.49
N THR A 214 -8.96 13.67 9.94
CA THR A 214 -10.19 12.88 10.08
C THR A 214 -10.07 11.51 9.42
N VAL A 215 -9.43 11.42 8.26
CA VAL A 215 -9.13 10.12 7.61
C VAL A 215 -8.22 9.27 8.49
N ALA A 216 -7.16 9.85 9.06
CA ALA A 216 -6.26 9.12 9.94
C ALA A 216 -6.95 8.66 11.24
N ARG A 217 -7.85 9.47 11.80
CA ARG A 217 -8.70 9.06 12.94
C ARG A 217 -9.60 7.87 12.62
N LEU A 218 -10.23 7.88 11.44
CA LEU A 218 -11.03 6.74 10.98
C LEU A 218 -10.21 5.44 10.96
N TYR A 219 -9.01 5.51 10.37
CA TYR A 219 -8.15 4.32 10.28
C TYR A 219 -7.63 3.87 11.64
N LEU A 220 -7.27 4.80 12.53
CA LEU A 220 -6.83 4.45 13.88
C LEU A 220 -7.97 3.85 14.71
N SER A 221 -9.18 4.41 14.62
CA SER A 221 -10.36 3.82 15.27
C SER A 221 -10.62 2.39 14.80
N LYS A 222 -10.59 2.16 13.48
CA LYS A 222 -10.72 0.81 12.91
C LYS A 222 -9.60 -0.13 13.38
N ALA A 223 -8.38 0.36 13.43
CA ALA A 223 -7.23 -0.43 13.87
C ALA A 223 -7.35 -0.83 15.36
N TYR A 224 -7.76 0.07 16.22
CA TYR A 224 -8.02 -0.24 17.62
C TYR A 224 -9.16 -1.25 17.80
N LEU A 225 -10.27 -1.04 17.12
CA LEU A 225 -11.40 -1.97 17.16
C LEU A 225 -10.99 -3.37 16.71
N THR A 226 -10.29 -3.49 15.61
CA THR A 226 -9.84 -4.77 15.05
C THR A 226 -8.83 -5.46 15.97
N TYR A 227 -7.89 -4.71 16.55
CA TYR A 227 -6.91 -5.27 17.46
C TYR A 227 -7.52 -5.71 18.80
N GLY A 228 -8.47 -4.93 19.35
CA GLY A 228 -9.25 -5.33 20.52
C GLY A 228 -9.98 -6.65 20.29
N TRP A 229 -10.64 -6.79 19.13
CA TRP A 229 -11.31 -8.04 18.76
C TRP A 229 -10.31 -9.20 18.59
N TRP A 230 -9.14 -8.92 18.02
CA TRP A 230 -8.10 -9.92 17.90
C TRP A 230 -7.57 -10.40 19.27
N LEU A 231 -7.42 -9.51 20.25
CA LEU A 231 -7.03 -9.85 21.62
C LEU A 231 -8.09 -10.72 22.32
N GLU A 232 -9.35 -10.39 22.16
CA GLU A 232 -10.47 -11.13 22.75
C GLU A 232 -10.62 -12.53 22.17
N ASN A 233 -10.33 -12.68 20.86
CA ASN A 233 -10.40 -13.94 20.13
C ASN A 233 -11.67 -14.78 20.39
N PRO A 234 -12.86 -14.23 20.18
CA PRO A 234 -14.11 -14.90 20.57
C PRO A 234 -14.35 -16.21 19.82
N ASN A 235 -13.76 -16.37 18.66
CA ASN A 235 -13.89 -17.54 17.79
C ASN A 235 -12.70 -18.51 17.89
N ASN A 236 -11.80 -18.30 18.81
CA ASN A 236 -10.61 -19.13 19.06
C ASN A 236 -9.77 -19.39 17.77
N ILE A 237 -9.55 -18.35 16.97
CA ILE A 237 -8.84 -18.40 15.71
C ILE A 237 -7.33 -18.52 15.96
N PRO A 238 -6.60 -19.42 15.29
CA PRO A 238 -5.14 -19.48 15.34
C PRO A 238 -4.49 -18.18 14.87
N THR A 239 -3.32 -17.85 15.42
CA THR A 239 -2.52 -16.70 14.95
C THR A 239 -1.28 -17.15 14.19
N TYR A 240 -0.85 -16.33 13.23
CA TYR A 240 0.36 -16.57 12.45
C TYR A 240 1.26 -15.32 12.45
N PRO A 241 2.56 -15.44 12.81
CA PRO A 241 3.14 -16.64 13.45
C PRO A 241 2.44 -16.93 14.77
N GLU A 242 2.55 -18.15 15.27
CA GLU A 242 1.98 -18.48 16.57
C GLU A 242 2.57 -17.58 17.66
N CYS A 243 1.72 -16.96 18.44
CA CYS A 243 2.09 -16.08 19.55
C CYS A 243 0.95 -15.99 20.56
N ASP A 244 1.29 -15.56 21.77
CA ASP A 244 0.30 -15.21 22.78
C ASP A 244 -0.53 -14.01 22.31
N ARG A 245 -1.84 -14.04 22.59
CA ARG A 245 -2.73 -12.92 22.35
C ARG A 245 -2.71 -11.94 23.52
N THR A 246 -1.50 -11.40 23.76
CA THR A 246 -1.25 -10.41 24.80
C THR A 246 -0.70 -9.15 24.16
N ASP A 247 -1.17 -8.02 24.67
CA ASP A 247 -0.65 -6.74 24.25
C ASP A 247 0.69 -6.45 24.92
N PRO A 248 1.74 -6.04 24.19
CA PRO A 248 3.04 -5.70 24.77
C PRO A 248 2.97 -4.55 25.77
N ASP A 249 2.03 -3.63 25.63
CA ASP A 249 1.81 -2.49 26.53
C ASP A 249 0.89 -2.84 27.71
N GLY A 250 0.38 -4.06 27.76
CA GLY A 250 -0.41 -4.59 28.88
C GLY A 250 -1.88 -4.17 28.90
N HIS A 251 -2.40 -3.66 27.79
CA HIS A 251 -3.80 -3.31 27.65
C HIS A 251 -4.66 -4.52 27.23
N ASP A 252 -5.91 -4.54 27.65
CA ASP A 252 -6.89 -5.55 27.26
C ASP A 252 -7.75 -5.09 26.07
N ALA A 253 -8.60 -5.98 25.59
CA ALA A 253 -9.54 -5.70 24.50
C ALA A 253 -10.49 -4.54 24.83
N ALA A 254 -10.97 -4.46 26.06
CA ALA A 254 -11.90 -3.41 26.48
C ALA A 254 -11.25 -2.02 26.42
N TRP A 255 -9.97 -1.92 26.78
CA TRP A 255 -9.22 -0.68 26.63
C TRP A 255 -9.15 -0.25 25.15
N TYR A 256 -8.85 -1.17 24.23
CA TYR A 256 -8.79 -0.87 22.80
C TYR A 256 -10.15 -0.49 22.22
N TYR A 257 -11.25 -1.11 22.67
CA TYR A 257 -12.60 -0.71 22.28
C TYR A 257 -12.92 0.72 22.73
N GLN A 258 -12.49 1.08 23.95
CA GLN A 258 -12.67 2.45 24.44
C GLN A 258 -11.86 3.44 23.61
N GLN A 259 -10.60 3.12 23.28
CA GLN A 259 -9.79 3.97 22.40
C GLN A 259 -10.39 4.13 21.00
N ALA A 260 -10.95 3.05 20.45
CA ALA A 260 -11.65 3.11 19.16
C ALA A 260 -12.86 4.04 19.21
N TYR A 261 -13.65 3.97 20.28
CA TYR A 261 -14.80 4.83 20.51
C TYR A 261 -14.39 6.30 20.67
N ASP A 262 -13.38 6.57 21.48
CA ASP A 262 -12.91 7.94 21.76
C ASP A 262 -12.41 8.63 20.50
N ILE A 263 -11.58 7.94 19.69
CA ILE A 263 -11.05 8.47 18.42
C ILE A 263 -12.16 8.66 17.38
N ALA A 264 -13.12 7.73 17.31
CA ALA A 264 -14.28 7.88 16.42
C ALA A 264 -15.14 9.09 16.82
N THR A 265 -15.39 9.27 18.11
CA THR A 265 -16.13 10.42 18.66
C THR A 265 -15.40 11.73 18.34
N GLU A 266 -14.08 11.77 18.53
CA GLU A 266 -13.27 12.95 18.18
C GLU A 266 -13.36 13.28 16.67
N ALA A 267 -13.41 12.27 15.80
CA ALA A 267 -13.56 12.45 14.37
C ALA A 267 -14.96 13.00 14.00
N ILE A 268 -16.00 12.55 14.70
CA ILE A 268 -17.37 13.01 14.51
C ILE A 268 -17.55 14.45 15.00
N ASP A 269 -16.98 14.78 16.16
CA ASP A 269 -17.08 16.12 16.75
C ASP A 269 -16.24 17.16 15.98
N ASN A 270 -15.17 16.71 15.32
CA ASN A 270 -14.26 17.55 14.56
C ASN A 270 -14.06 16.99 13.13
N PRO A 271 -15.11 17.00 12.30
CA PRO A 271 -15.11 16.29 11.01
C PRO A 271 -14.26 16.98 9.93
N GLY A 272 -13.83 18.23 10.12
CA GLY A 272 -13.17 19.02 9.09
C GLY A 272 -14.14 19.34 7.93
N PRO A 273 -13.78 19.06 6.67
CA PRO A 273 -14.64 19.33 5.52
C PRO A 273 -15.74 18.27 5.30
N TYR A 274 -15.79 17.24 6.12
CA TYR A 274 -16.66 16.09 5.92
C TYR A 274 -17.99 16.23 6.64
N GLY A 275 -18.99 15.45 6.20
CA GLY A 275 -20.31 15.43 6.82
C GLY A 275 -21.25 14.51 6.05
N LEU A 276 -22.40 14.23 6.64
CA LEU A 276 -23.38 13.33 6.03
C LEU A 276 -24.08 14.00 4.84
N MET A 277 -24.33 13.24 3.80
CA MET A 277 -25.25 13.61 2.72
C MET A 277 -26.70 13.47 3.18
N GLU A 278 -27.64 14.06 2.45
CA GLU A 278 -29.05 14.02 2.80
C GLU A 278 -29.67 12.63 2.64
N SER A 279 -29.10 11.80 1.75
CA SER A 279 -29.57 10.44 1.50
C SER A 279 -28.44 9.52 1.06
N PHE A 280 -28.59 8.23 1.34
CA PHE A 280 -27.66 7.17 0.89
C PHE A 280 -27.50 7.15 -0.64
N TYR A 281 -28.57 7.48 -1.38
CA TYR A 281 -28.50 7.60 -2.84
C TYR A 281 -27.47 8.64 -3.28
N GLN A 282 -27.45 9.81 -2.64
CA GLN A 282 -26.49 10.87 -2.98
C GLN A 282 -25.05 10.50 -2.71
N VAL A 283 -24.77 9.62 -1.73
CA VAL A 283 -23.40 9.18 -1.47
C VAL A 283 -22.80 8.43 -2.65
N ASN A 284 -23.64 7.65 -3.38
CA ASN A 284 -23.19 6.70 -4.38
C ASN A 284 -23.55 7.11 -5.83
N ALA A 285 -24.30 8.18 -6.01
CA ALA A 285 -24.77 8.57 -7.34
C ALA A 285 -23.76 9.49 -8.05
N GLY A 286 -23.48 9.21 -9.33
CA GLY A 286 -22.50 9.94 -10.13
C GLY A 286 -22.59 11.47 -10.10
N PRO A 287 -23.80 12.12 -10.13
CA PRO A 287 -23.92 13.57 -10.02
C PRO A 287 -23.36 14.16 -8.71
N TYR A 288 -23.20 13.34 -7.69
CA TYR A 288 -22.66 13.71 -6.38
C TYR A 288 -21.27 13.13 -6.11
N ASP A 289 -20.54 12.78 -7.16
CA ASP A 289 -19.18 12.29 -7.06
C ASP A 289 -18.32 13.26 -6.21
N ARG A 290 -17.37 12.68 -5.45
CA ARG A 290 -16.50 13.44 -4.53
C ARG A 290 -17.25 14.28 -3.48
N ASN A 291 -18.40 13.76 -3.04
CA ASN A 291 -19.19 14.43 -2.02
C ASN A 291 -18.52 14.42 -0.63
N LYS A 292 -19.08 15.24 0.28
CA LYS A 292 -18.52 15.44 1.62
C LYS A 292 -18.56 14.20 2.55
N GLU A 293 -19.27 13.14 2.19
CA GLU A 293 -19.31 11.90 3.00
C GLU A 293 -18.19 10.92 2.62
N ILE A 294 -17.55 11.13 1.46
CA ILE A 294 -16.42 10.32 1.01
C ILE A 294 -15.13 10.91 1.56
N LEU A 295 -14.48 10.21 2.49
CA LEU A 295 -13.31 10.70 3.21
C LEU A 295 -12.00 10.53 2.42
N LEU A 296 -11.81 9.36 1.80
CA LEU A 296 -10.62 9.01 1.04
C LEU A 296 -11.05 8.20 -0.18
N TYR A 297 -10.50 8.52 -1.35
CA TYR A 297 -10.80 7.79 -2.56
C TYR A 297 -9.60 7.70 -3.51
N ALA A 298 -9.57 6.64 -4.31
CA ALA A 298 -8.66 6.53 -5.43
C ALA A 298 -9.23 7.33 -6.62
N ASP A 299 -8.48 8.28 -7.13
CA ASP A 299 -8.90 9.04 -8.29
C ASP A 299 -8.67 8.24 -9.58
N HIS A 300 -9.75 8.00 -10.32
CA HIS A 300 -9.77 7.28 -11.60
C HIS A 300 -10.33 8.15 -12.74
N THR A 301 -10.19 9.45 -12.65
CA THR A 301 -10.68 10.33 -13.71
C THR A 301 -9.92 10.12 -15.01
N GLN A 302 -10.64 10.20 -16.13
CA GLN A 302 -10.05 10.12 -17.47
C GLN A 302 -9.24 11.37 -17.85
N GLU A 303 -9.38 12.43 -17.10
CA GLU A 303 -8.68 13.71 -17.30
C GLU A 303 -7.26 13.72 -16.72
N ASP A 304 -6.92 12.71 -15.91
CA ASP A 304 -5.56 12.57 -15.40
C ASP A 304 -4.60 12.14 -16.53
N GLU A 305 -3.56 12.90 -16.76
CA GLU A 305 -2.52 12.58 -17.74
C GLU A 305 -1.82 11.24 -17.44
N TYR A 306 -1.88 10.77 -16.21
CA TYR A 306 -1.38 9.48 -15.76
C TYR A 306 -2.44 8.37 -15.81
N TYR A 307 -3.63 8.67 -16.32
CA TYR A 307 -4.64 7.65 -16.50
C TYR A 307 -4.16 6.56 -17.44
N ASN A 308 -3.83 5.44 -16.87
CA ASN A 308 -3.47 4.25 -17.61
C ASN A 308 -4.74 3.42 -17.89
N GLY A 309 -5.43 3.75 -18.95
CA GLY A 309 -6.66 3.05 -19.36
C GLY A 309 -6.49 1.53 -19.46
N GLY A 310 -5.29 1.05 -19.77
CA GLY A 310 -4.97 -0.37 -19.81
C GLY A 310 -5.06 -1.03 -18.44
N SER A 311 -4.54 -0.38 -17.41
CA SER A 311 -4.58 -0.93 -16.04
C SER A 311 -5.99 -0.97 -15.47
N LEU A 312 -6.76 0.09 -15.69
CA LEU A 312 -8.16 0.14 -15.27
C LEU A 312 -9.04 -0.81 -16.05
N SER A 313 -8.84 -0.88 -17.37
CA SER A 313 -9.58 -1.81 -18.21
C SER A 313 -9.39 -3.25 -17.79
N TYR A 314 -8.18 -3.61 -17.40
CA TYR A 314 -7.88 -4.97 -17.00
C TYR A 314 -8.28 -5.26 -15.58
N GLY A 315 -7.88 -4.39 -14.64
CA GLY A 315 -8.06 -4.59 -13.21
C GLY A 315 -9.51 -4.47 -12.74
N SER A 316 -10.31 -3.66 -13.44
CA SER A 316 -11.69 -3.34 -13.06
C SER A 316 -12.71 -3.71 -14.13
N GLY A 317 -12.31 -4.47 -15.14
CA GLY A 317 -13.17 -4.71 -16.29
C GLY A 317 -13.48 -3.43 -17.07
N GLY A 318 -12.59 -2.44 -17.01
CA GLY A 318 -12.68 -1.20 -17.74
C GLY A 318 -13.23 -0.01 -16.95
N ALA A 319 -13.99 -0.25 -15.92
CA ALA A 319 -14.46 0.78 -15.00
C ALA A 319 -14.99 0.13 -13.73
N PRO A 320 -14.97 0.84 -12.59
CA PRO A 320 -15.58 0.37 -11.36
C PRO A 320 -17.03 -0.10 -11.55
N ASP A 321 -17.81 0.65 -12.32
CA ASP A 321 -19.20 0.29 -12.64
C ASP A 321 -19.32 -1.02 -13.40
N ASN A 322 -18.46 -1.22 -14.39
CA ASN A 322 -18.45 -2.42 -15.20
C ASN A 322 -18.04 -3.63 -14.36
N PHE A 323 -17.10 -3.44 -13.46
CA PHE A 323 -16.68 -4.48 -12.55
C PHE A 323 -17.74 -4.80 -11.50
N ALA A 324 -18.36 -3.79 -10.90
CA ALA A 324 -19.47 -4.00 -9.98
C ALA A 324 -20.62 -4.75 -10.65
N GLY A 325 -20.96 -4.41 -11.89
CA GLY A 325 -21.93 -5.13 -12.70
C GLY A 325 -21.51 -6.58 -12.96
N TRP A 326 -20.25 -6.80 -13.24
CA TRP A 326 -19.72 -8.15 -13.46
C TRP A 326 -19.72 -9.00 -12.20
N MET A 327 -19.32 -8.43 -11.08
CA MET A 327 -19.40 -9.10 -9.77
C MET A 327 -20.85 -9.48 -9.45
N MET A 328 -21.76 -8.56 -9.54
CA MET A 328 -23.18 -8.81 -9.24
C MET A 328 -23.82 -9.85 -10.16
N ASN A 329 -23.40 -9.91 -11.42
CA ASN A 329 -23.95 -10.87 -12.37
C ASN A 329 -23.29 -12.25 -12.29
N TRP A 330 -22.03 -12.32 -11.86
CA TRP A 330 -21.24 -13.55 -11.95
C TRP A 330 -20.84 -14.14 -10.59
N ASN A 331 -20.59 -13.29 -9.60
CA ASN A 331 -19.97 -13.70 -8.34
C ASN A 331 -20.89 -13.59 -7.13
N TYR A 332 -21.95 -12.81 -7.22
CA TYR A 332 -22.93 -12.63 -6.14
C TYR A 332 -24.23 -13.36 -6.39
N THR A 333 -24.22 -14.45 -7.14
CA THR A 333 -25.43 -15.24 -7.39
C THR A 333 -25.83 -16.09 -6.19
N ASP A 334 -24.88 -16.36 -5.29
CA ASP A 334 -25.12 -17.16 -4.10
C ASP A 334 -24.78 -16.33 -2.85
N ILE A 335 -25.68 -15.45 -2.46
CA ILE A 335 -25.65 -14.85 -1.13
C ILE A 335 -26.01 -15.95 -0.15
N GLN A 336 -25.11 -16.24 0.76
CA GLN A 336 -25.39 -17.20 1.82
C GLN A 336 -26.34 -16.56 2.84
N ALA A 337 -27.50 -17.15 3.01
CA ALA A 337 -28.51 -16.71 3.99
C ALA A 337 -28.17 -17.20 5.39
#